data_655037830c34eebb8ee3f1d60e6cd96c
#
_entry.id   655037830c34eebb8ee3f1d60e6cd96c
#
_cell.length_a   1.000
_cell.length_b   1.000
_cell.length_c   1.000
_cell.angle_alpha   90.00
_cell.angle_beta   90.00
_cell.angle_gamma   90.00
#
_symmetry.space_group_name_H-M   'P 1'
#
loop_
_entity.id
_entity.type
_entity.pdbx_description
1 polymer ?
#
loop_
_entity_poly.entity_id
_entity_poly.type
_entity_poly.pdbx_seq_one_letter_code
_entity_poly.pdbx_strand_id
1 'polypeptide(L)'
;MNKTYLFITALFVLIFMSCQSAKKNNTERQNEVELVAEKQLAFPLDEQTYYLSISIYQFEENGKEYLHFENTRKSLYDIVIFDIENKQIAKRIPLHKTGPNGLPAVYGSRPSPDSKYILIAQNDISRLSSINDKGEVIRNYDFQTPEGKFAPLHFGSYYNTPAFVKDSCLFMEMSAHKPNMKKKDWPETHMFASQDLRTGEVKWIPIFYPPIFKEEYDNIAGGYGFSYDYNYKENRLVCGFFGYDSLMVTDDLKHIRWYNAKSRYLKSMKPKLGNSMEGINAIIKLRETPKYWHIMYDKYRNVYYRFAEMPYKLAPNESPYDEPKGKEFSVIVLNADFEIIGETRFPGKKYFYKMSFVGKEGLYISENNLENPQFDENKLVFTCFKIKKASPNK
;
A
#
# COMPACT_ATOMS: atom_id res chain seq x y z
N MET A 1 48.61 12.34 49.93
CA MET A 1 47.34 12.69 49.26
C MET A 1 47.20 11.82 48.04
N ASN A 2 46.12 11.08 48.02
CA ASN A 2 45.99 9.79 47.33
C ASN A 2 45.84 9.91 45.80
N LYS A 3 46.67 9.10 45.08
CA LYS A 3 46.56 8.90 43.64
C LYS A 3 45.21 8.36 43.18
N THR A 4 44.35 7.91 44.10
CA THR A 4 43.01 7.36 43.84
C THR A 4 42.00 8.44 43.49
N TYR A 5 42.14 9.68 43.97
CA TYR A 5 41.22 10.80 43.67
C TYR A 5 41.44 11.39 42.29
N LEU A 6 42.64 11.22 41.73
CA LEU A 6 42.94 11.73 40.37
C LEU A 6 42.33 10.84 39.26
N PHE A 7 42.15 9.55 39.56
CA PHE A 7 41.52 8.62 38.61
C PHE A 7 40.01 8.75 38.53
N ILE A 8 39.36 9.09 39.66
CA ILE A 8 37.89 9.27 39.70
C ILE A 8 37.48 10.55 39.00
N THR A 9 38.27 11.62 39.10
CA THR A 9 38.01 12.90 38.43
C THR A 9 38.20 12.79 36.90
N ALA A 10 39.19 12.00 36.45
CA ALA A 10 39.38 11.78 35.01
C ALA A 10 38.28 10.91 34.40
N LEU A 11 37.70 9.97 35.16
CA LEU A 11 36.60 9.13 34.68
C LEU A 11 35.28 9.91 34.58
N PHE A 12 35.03 10.91 35.48
CA PHE A 12 33.85 11.78 35.43
C PHE A 12 33.90 12.77 34.25
N VAL A 13 35.07 13.22 33.83
CA VAL A 13 35.22 14.15 32.71
C VAL A 13 35.01 13.40 31.35
N LEU A 14 35.31 12.11 31.27
CA LEU A 14 35.07 11.31 30.07
C LEU A 14 33.59 10.96 29.88
N ILE A 15 32.79 10.93 30.95
CA ILE A 15 31.34 10.65 30.85
C ILE A 15 30.55 11.89 30.37
N PHE A 16 31.05 13.11 30.61
CA PHE A 16 30.40 14.33 30.15
C PHE A 16 30.72 14.74 28.69
N MET A 17 31.71 14.10 28.03
CA MET A 17 31.99 14.35 26.61
C MET A 17 31.19 13.49 25.64
N SER A 18 30.35 12.53 26.11
CA SER A 18 29.59 11.64 25.26
C SER A 18 28.15 12.12 24.95
N CYS A 19 27.74 13.27 25.45
CA CYS A 19 26.41 13.87 25.16
C CYS A 19 26.51 15.20 24.43
N GLN A 20 27.32 15.31 23.41
CA GLN A 20 27.02 16.26 22.34
C GLN A 20 26.07 15.57 21.37
N SER A 21 24.78 15.66 21.67
CA SER A 21 23.76 15.46 20.65
C SER A 21 24.08 16.40 19.50
N ALA A 22 24.52 15.85 18.40
CA ALA A 22 24.66 16.59 17.16
C ALA A 22 23.32 17.32 16.91
N LYS A 23 23.29 18.64 17.09
CA LYS A 23 22.27 19.49 16.49
C LYS A 23 22.31 19.16 15.00
N LYS A 24 21.46 18.28 14.55
CA LYS A 24 21.18 18.09 13.12
C LYS A 24 20.71 19.46 12.64
N ASN A 25 21.62 20.20 12.01
CA ASN A 25 21.26 21.35 11.21
C ASN A 25 20.13 20.88 10.29
N ASN A 26 19.01 21.59 10.31
CA ASN A 26 17.94 21.49 9.33
C ASN A 26 18.43 22.02 7.96
N THR A 27 19.51 21.46 7.44
CA THR A 27 19.82 21.56 6.02
C THR A 27 18.72 20.81 5.28
N GLU A 28 18.02 21.50 4.40
CA GLU A 28 17.05 20.89 3.50
C GLU A 28 17.74 19.66 2.87
N ARG A 29 17.15 18.49 3.10
CA ARG A 29 17.69 17.22 2.61
C ARG A 29 17.70 17.29 1.09
N GLN A 30 18.88 17.38 0.48
CA GLN A 30 18.99 17.31 -0.97
C GLN A 30 18.61 15.90 -1.43
N ASN A 31 17.89 15.83 -2.54
CA ASN A 31 17.63 14.55 -3.19
C ASN A 31 18.95 14.01 -3.74
N GLU A 32 19.26 12.75 -3.43
CA GLU A 32 20.30 12.01 -4.10
C GLU A 32 19.80 11.48 -5.45
N VAL A 33 18.49 11.14 -5.49
CA VAL A 33 17.82 10.61 -6.67
C VAL A 33 16.47 11.29 -6.93
N GLU A 34 16.02 11.20 -8.17
CA GLU A 34 14.70 11.62 -8.64
C GLU A 34 14.08 10.58 -9.57
N LEU A 35 12.75 10.57 -9.66
CA LEU A 35 12.00 9.74 -10.60
C LEU A 35 11.83 10.52 -11.91
N VAL A 36 12.42 10.00 -12.99
CA VAL A 36 12.39 10.61 -14.32
C VAL A 36 11.56 9.75 -15.27
N ALA A 37 10.59 10.36 -15.95
CA ALA A 37 9.82 9.70 -16.99
C ALA A 37 10.73 9.27 -18.16
N GLU A 38 10.62 7.98 -18.56
CA GLU A 38 11.42 7.42 -19.66
C GLU A 38 10.57 7.10 -20.88
N LYS A 39 9.49 6.36 -20.68
CA LYS A 39 8.64 5.88 -21.77
C LYS A 39 7.21 5.63 -21.30
N GLN A 40 6.31 5.51 -22.23
CA GLN A 40 4.95 5.06 -21.99
C GLN A 40 4.81 3.57 -22.32
N LEU A 41 3.98 2.90 -21.54
CA LEU A 41 3.44 1.57 -21.78
C LEU A 41 1.93 1.73 -21.96
N ALA A 42 1.43 1.38 -23.12
CA ALA A 42 0.01 1.48 -23.44
C ALA A 42 -0.51 0.12 -23.93
N PHE A 43 -1.61 -0.32 -23.34
CA PHE A 43 -2.37 -1.49 -23.76
C PHE A 43 -3.65 -1.03 -24.42
N PRO A 44 -3.97 -1.49 -25.65
CA PRO A 44 -5.30 -1.30 -26.21
C PRO A 44 -6.30 -2.11 -25.37
N LEU A 45 -7.43 -1.49 -25.07
CA LEU A 45 -8.55 -2.15 -24.39
C LEU A 45 -9.65 -2.48 -25.40
N ASP A 46 -10.30 -3.61 -25.20
CA ASP A 46 -11.51 -3.96 -25.91
C ASP A 46 -12.75 -3.39 -25.18
N GLU A 47 -13.90 -3.53 -25.80
CA GLU A 47 -15.19 -3.03 -25.28
C GLU A 47 -15.56 -3.65 -23.91
N GLN A 48 -14.96 -4.80 -23.56
CA GLN A 48 -15.26 -5.55 -22.34
C GLN A 48 -14.35 -5.16 -21.17
N THR A 49 -13.25 -4.47 -21.41
CA THR A 49 -12.26 -4.11 -20.38
C THR A 49 -12.48 -2.69 -19.91
N TYR A 50 -12.55 -2.51 -18.59
CA TYR A 50 -12.63 -1.18 -17.99
C TYR A 50 -11.22 -0.65 -17.75
N TYR A 51 -11.05 0.66 -17.86
CA TYR A 51 -9.74 1.32 -17.74
C TYR A 51 -9.25 1.52 -16.30
N LEU A 52 -10.03 1.12 -15.28
CA LEU A 52 -9.67 1.20 -13.86
C LEU A 52 -9.81 -0.15 -13.16
N SER A 53 -8.88 -0.46 -12.29
CA SER A 53 -8.91 -1.62 -11.40
C SER A 53 -8.51 -1.25 -9.98
N ILE A 54 -9.01 -2.00 -9.01
CA ILE A 54 -8.61 -1.94 -7.60
C ILE A 54 -7.56 -3.02 -7.25
N SER A 55 -7.33 -3.94 -8.16
CA SER A 55 -6.32 -5.02 -8.01
C SER A 55 -5.49 -5.09 -9.28
N ILE A 56 -4.26 -4.62 -9.16
CA ILE A 56 -3.29 -4.57 -10.24
C ILE A 56 -1.94 -5.03 -9.70
N TYR A 57 -1.34 -6.05 -10.33
CA TYR A 57 -0.07 -6.64 -9.90
C TYR A 57 0.78 -7.08 -11.08
N GLN A 58 2.06 -6.75 -11.03
CA GLN A 58 3.04 -7.34 -11.92
C GLN A 58 3.49 -8.70 -11.38
N PHE A 59 3.58 -9.67 -12.25
CA PHE A 59 4.17 -10.98 -11.97
C PHE A 59 5.02 -11.48 -13.14
N GLU A 60 5.82 -12.48 -12.87
CA GLU A 60 6.67 -13.09 -13.89
C GLU A 60 6.31 -14.57 -14.05
N GLU A 61 6.20 -15.00 -15.28
CA GLU A 61 6.02 -16.40 -15.63
C GLU A 61 6.93 -16.75 -16.83
N ASN A 62 7.73 -17.79 -16.70
CA ASN A 62 8.69 -18.25 -17.73
C ASN A 62 9.62 -17.12 -18.25
N GLY A 63 10.06 -16.23 -17.35
CA GLY A 63 10.95 -15.11 -17.65
C GLY A 63 10.28 -13.88 -18.28
N LYS A 64 8.99 -13.94 -18.60
CA LYS A 64 8.19 -12.84 -19.14
C LYS A 64 7.44 -12.11 -18.05
N GLU A 65 7.22 -10.81 -18.25
CA GLU A 65 6.44 -9.96 -17.35
C GLU A 65 4.99 -9.86 -17.82
N TYR A 66 4.10 -10.05 -16.88
CA TYR A 66 2.65 -9.90 -17.05
C TYR A 66 2.08 -8.94 -16.03
N LEU A 67 0.95 -8.32 -16.40
CA LEU A 67 0.17 -7.48 -15.52
C LEU A 67 -1.19 -8.14 -15.25
N HIS A 68 -1.42 -8.51 -14.01
CA HIS A 68 -2.73 -8.94 -13.53
C HIS A 68 -3.61 -7.72 -13.32
N PHE A 69 -4.81 -7.75 -13.86
CA PHE A 69 -5.76 -6.65 -13.82
C PHE A 69 -7.18 -7.20 -13.58
N GLU A 70 -7.75 -6.88 -12.43
CA GLU A 70 -9.11 -7.27 -12.10
C GLU A 70 -10.11 -6.38 -12.82
N ASN A 71 -10.93 -6.96 -13.68
CA ASN A 71 -11.94 -6.28 -14.47
C ASN A 71 -13.35 -6.62 -13.96
N THR A 72 -13.79 -5.91 -12.92
CA THR A 72 -15.07 -6.18 -12.24
C THR A 72 -16.09 -5.07 -12.41
N ARG A 73 -15.78 -4.04 -13.19
CA ARG A 73 -16.60 -2.81 -13.31
C ARG A 73 -17.43 -2.72 -14.58
N LYS A 74 -17.26 -3.65 -15.53
CA LYS A 74 -18.11 -3.79 -16.73
C LYS A 74 -18.99 -5.04 -16.64
N SER A 75 -19.70 -5.32 -17.70
CA SER A 75 -20.59 -6.49 -17.81
C SER A 75 -19.86 -7.82 -17.66
N LEU A 76 -18.61 -7.89 -18.13
CA LEU A 76 -17.73 -9.02 -17.92
C LEU A 76 -17.06 -8.92 -16.56
N TYR A 77 -17.09 -10.03 -15.87
CA TYR A 77 -16.51 -10.21 -14.54
C TYR A 77 -15.35 -11.20 -14.72
N ASP A 78 -14.15 -10.65 -14.93
CA ASP A 78 -12.98 -11.45 -15.27
C ASP A 78 -11.69 -10.83 -14.75
N ILE A 79 -10.61 -11.58 -14.83
CA ILE A 79 -9.25 -11.10 -14.65
C ILE A 79 -8.59 -11.06 -16.01
N VAL A 80 -8.06 -9.91 -16.36
CA VAL A 80 -7.31 -9.70 -17.60
C VAL A 80 -5.83 -9.78 -17.30
N ILE A 81 -5.11 -10.61 -18.03
CA ILE A 81 -3.67 -10.71 -17.98
C ILE A 81 -3.09 -10.03 -19.21
N PHE A 82 -2.35 -8.94 -19.03
CA PHE A 82 -1.66 -8.26 -20.10
C PHE A 82 -0.21 -8.73 -20.21
N ASP A 83 0.26 -8.98 -21.41
CA ASP A 83 1.68 -9.18 -21.74
C ASP A 83 2.34 -7.80 -21.85
N ILE A 84 3.28 -7.51 -20.96
CA ILE A 84 3.92 -6.18 -20.88
C ILE A 84 4.83 -5.94 -22.08
N GLU A 85 5.52 -6.97 -22.57
CA GLU A 85 6.44 -6.87 -23.72
C GLU A 85 5.66 -6.63 -25.03
N ASN A 86 4.63 -7.46 -25.27
CA ASN A 86 3.84 -7.40 -26.50
C ASN A 86 2.72 -6.34 -26.44
N LYS A 87 2.46 -5.73 -25.27
CA LYS A 87 1.45 -4.67 -25.07
C LYS A 87 0.04 -5.07 -25.50
N GLN A 88 -0.35 -6.28 -25.15
CA GLN A 88 -1.65 -6.84 -25.53
C GLN A 88 -2.25 -7.68 -24.42
N ILE A 89 -3.54 -7.97 -24.52
CA ILE A 89 -4.20 -8.95 -23.66
C ILE A 89 -3.64 -10.34 -24.03
N ALA A 90 -3.00 -10.99 -23.07
CA ALA A 90 -2.50 -12.36 -23.23
C ALA A 90 -3.57 -13.39 -22.91
N LYS A 91 -4.41 -13.11 -21.89
CA LYS A 91 -5.39 -14.05 -21.38
C LYS A 91 -6.51 -13.35 -20.63
N ARG A 92 -7.71 -13.98 -20.63
CA ARG A 92 -8.83 -13.66 -19.75
C ARG A 92 -9.16 -14.87 -18.89
N ILE A 93 -9.40 -14.64 -17.61
CA ILE A 93 -9.81 -15.66 -16.66
C ILE A 93 -11.20 -15.28 -16.17
N PRO A 94 -12.25 -16.02 -16.57
CA PRO A 94 -13.62 -15.67 -16.19
C PRO A 94 -13.85 -15.85 -14.70
N LEU A 95 -14.62 -14.95 -14.10
CA LEU A 95 -15.08 -15.05 -12.72
C LEU A 95 -16.60 -15.28 -12.75
N HIS A 96 -17.05 -16.40 -12.26
CA HIS A 96 -18.46 -16.76 -12.27
C HIS A 96 -19.16 -16.20 -11.02
N LYS A 97 -20.30 -15.52 -11.18
CA LYS A 97 -21.07 -15.00 -10.04
C LYS A 97 -21.87 -16.07 -9.32
N THR A 98 -22.23 -17.14 -10.01
CA THR A 98 -23.10 -18.21 -9.52
C THR A 98 -22.61 -19.59 -9.97
N GLY A 99 -23.19 -20.66 -9.42
CA GLY A 99 -22.84 -22.03 -9.75
C GLY A 99 -21.69 -22.59 -8.89
N PRO A 100 -21.16 -23.79 -9.23
CA PRO A 100 -20.12 -24.47 -8.44
C PRO A 100 -18.83 -23.66 -8.29
N ASN A 101 -18.53 -22.84 -9.30
CA ASN A 101 -17.37 -21.92 -9.31
C ASN A 101 -17.78 -20.47 -8.97
N GLY A 102 -18.91 -20.30 -8.26
CA GLY A 102 -19.46 -18.99 -7.97
C GLY A 102 -18.60 -18.17 -7.00
N LEU A 103 -18.30 -16.94 -7.41
CA LEU A 103 -17.59 -15.91 -6.66
C LEU A 103 -18.51 -14.66 -6.61
N PRO A 104 -19.52 -14.66 -5.74
CA PRO A 104 -20.60 -13.66 -5.79
C PRO A 104 -20.13 -12.23 -5.53
N ALA A 105 -19.09 -12.06 -4.72
CA ALA A 105 -18.56 -10.76 -4.35
C ALA A 105 -17.02 -10.81 -4.33
N VAL A 106 -16.37 -10.19 -5.30
CA VAL A 106 -14.92 -10.11 -5.36
C VAL A 106 -14.46 -8.75 -4.82
N TYR A 107 -13.60 -8.78 -3.81
CA TYR A 107 -13.01 -7.63 -3.15
C TYR A 107 -11.48 -7.64 -3.28
N GLY A 108 -11.02 -7.94 -4.45
CA GLY A 108 -9.63 -7.99 -4.82
C GLY A 108 -9.14 -9.40 -5.12
N SER A 109 -8.17 -9.44 -6.00
CA SER A 109 -7.56 -10.66 -6.50
C SER A 109 -6.06 -10.52 -6.62
N ARG A 110 -5.32 -11.61 -6.44
CA ARG A 110 -3.86 -11.62 -6.57
C ARG A 110 -3.35 -12.97 -7.06
N PRO A 111 -2.38 -13.00 -7.98
CA PRO A 111 -1.66 -14.24 -8.29
C PRO A 111 -0.94 -14.78 -7.05
N SER A 112 -0.89 -16.10 -6.89
CA SER A 112 0.00 -16.73 -5.91
C SER A 112 1.47 -16.42 -6.24
N PRO A 113 2.40 -16.46 -5.25
CA PRO A 113 3.80 -16.17 -5.50
C PRO A 113 4.46 -17.03 -6.58
N ASP A 114 3.97 -18.26 -6.76
CA ASP A 114 4.42 -19.19 -7.80
C ASP A 114 3.55 -19.18 -9.06
N SER A 115 2.60 -18.23 -9.14
CA SER A 115 1.66 -18.03 -10.24
C SER A 115 0.79 -19.24 -10.64
N LYS A 116 0.70 -20.26 -9.78
CA LYS A 116 -0.08 -21.48 -10.06
C LYS A 116 -1.58 -21.32 -9.88
N TYR A 117 -1.99 -20.36 -9.07
CA TYR A 117 -3.39 -20.07 -8.80
C TYR A 117 -3.57 -18.58 -8.47
N ILE A 118 -4.81 -18.15 -8.48
CA ILE A 118 -5.19 -16.79 -8.10
C ILE A 118 -6.00 -16.83 -6.81
N LEU A 119 -5.63 -15.99 -5.87
CA LEU A 119 -6.37 -15.78 -4.64
C LEU A 119 -7.44 -14.71 -4.87
N ILE A 120 -8.67 -15.00 -4.49
CA ILE A 120 -9.83 -14.12 -4.60
C ILE A 120 -10.39 -13.87 -3.22
N ALA A 121 -10.43 -12.62 -2.79
CA ALA A 121 -11.08 -12.22 -1.55
C ALA A 121 -12.57 -12.00 -1.77
N GLN A 122 -13.41 -12.60 -0.93
CA GLN A 122 -14.87 -12.48 -0.93
C GLN A 122 -15.34 -11.96 0.44
N ASN A 123 -15.44 -10.66 0.56
CA ASN A 123 -15.67 -10.00 1.85
C ASN A 123 -17.02 -10.33 2.48
N ASP A 124 -18.10 -10.32 1.69
CA ASP A 124 -19.47 -10.46 2.19
C ASP A 124 -19.72 -11.79 2.90
N ILE A 125 -18.91 -12.81 2.58
CA ILE A 125 -19.03 -14.16 3.16
C ILE A 125 -17.79 -14.58 3.94
N SER A 126 -16.87 -13.63 4.19
CA SER A 126 -15.59 -13.88 4.89
C SER A 126 -14.86 -15.12 4.35
N ARG A 127 -14.73 -15.19 3.03
CA ARG A 127 -14.13 -16.31 2.31
C ARG A 127 -12.99 -15.86 1.42
N LEU A 128 -11.93 -16.66 1.39
CA LEU A 128 -10.94 -16.62 0.35
C LEU A 128 -11.14 -17.83 -0.55
N SER A 129 -11.02 -17.63 -1.87
CA SER A 129 -11.03 -18.72 -2.83
C SER A 129 -9.73 -18.74 -3.62
N SER A 130 -9.19 -19.91 -3.90
CA SER A 130 -8.17 -20.08 -4.92
C SER A 130 -8.81 -20.59 -6.21
N ILE A 131 -8.46 -20.00 -7.34
CA ILE A 131 -8.94 -20.38 -8.67
C ILE A 131 -7.77 -20.72 -9.58
N ASN A 132 -8.03 -21.58 -10.56
CA ASN A 132 -7.09 -21.85 -11.63
C ASN A 132 -7.22 -20.82 -12.76
N ASP A 133 -6.45 -21.01 -13.80
CA ASP A 133 -6.37 -20.18 -14.99
C ASP A 133 -7.61 -20.27 -15.92
N LYS A 134 -8.57 -21.13 -15.59
CA LYS A 134 -9.87 -21.25 -16.25
C LYS A 134 -11.00 -20.61 -15.44
N GLY A 135 -10.71 -20.06 -14.26
CA GLY A 135 -11.70 -19.52 -13.34
C GLY A 135 -12.42 -20.57 -12.50
N GLU A 136 -11.95 -21.82 -12.51
CA GLU A 136 -12.50 -22.88 -11.69
C GLU A 136 -11.97 -22.78 -10.26
N VAL A 137 -12.87 -22.88 -9.28
CA VAL A 137 -12.50 -22.86 -7.87
C VAL A 137 -11.76 -24.15 -7.50
N ILE A 138 -10.51 -24.00 -7.11
CA ILE A 138 -9.66 -25.10 -6.61
C ILE A 138 -10.04 -25.40 -5.16
N ARG A 139 -10.12 -24.33 -4.35
CA ARG A 139 -10.41 -24.45 -2.91
C ARG A 139 -11.03 -23.17 -2.35
N ASN A 140 -11.94 -23.36 -1.41
CA ASN A 140 -12.48 -22.31 -0.58
C ASN A 140 -11.89 -22.38 0.84
N TYR A 141 -11.57 -21.23 1.40
CA TYR A 141 -11.08 -21.06 2.76
C TYR A 141 -12.04 -20.12 3.47
N ASP A 142 -12.92 -20.68 4.31
CA ASP A 142 -13.78 -19.88 5.16
C ASP A 142 -12.94 -19.29 6.29
N PHE A 143 -13.01 -17.98 6.43
CA PHE A 143 -12.25 -17.27 7.42
C PHE A 143 -13.07 -17.08 8.69
N GLN A 144 -12.63 -17.68 9.76
CA GLN A 144 -13.18 -17.46 11.11
C GLN A 144 -12.08 -16.91 12.00
N THR A 145 -12.42 -15.94 12.87
CA THR A 145 -11.45 -15.51 13.88
C THR A 145 -11.03 -16.69 14.77
N PRO A 146 -9.88 -16.61 15.45
CA PRO A 146 -9.45 -17.66 16.40
C PRO A 146 -10.51 -17.98 17.47
N GLU A 147 -11.41 -17.03 17.77
CA GLU A 147 -12.53 -17.23 18.71
C GLU A 147 -13.74 -17.91 18.05
N GLY A 148 -13.63 -18.38 16.81
CA GLY A 148 -14.69 -19.07 16.09
C GLY A 148 -15.86 -18.19 15.65
N LYS A 149 -15.67 -16.88 15.62
CA LYS A 149 -16.67 -15.91 15.15
C LYS A 149 -16.39 -15.56 13.70
N PHE A 150 -17.43 -15.47 12.89
CA PHE A 150 -17.32 -14.76 11.62
C PHE A 150 -16.95 -13.32 11.94
N ALA A 151 -15.76 -12.93 11.52
CA ALA A 151 -15.41 -11.54 11.59
C ALA A 151 -16.09 -10.84 10.42
N PRO A 152 -16.89 -9.78 10.64
CA PRO A 152 -17.26 -8.86 9.59
C PRO A 152 -16.01 -8.07 9.22
N LEU A 153 -15.14 -8.70 8.45
CA LEU A 153 -13.83 -8.15 8.15
C LEU A 153 -13.87 -7.67 6.73
N HIS A 154 -13.52 -6.42 6.57
CA HIS A 154 -13.05 -5.96 5.28
C HIS A 154 -11.67 -6.57 5.04
N PHE A 155 -11.60 -7.80 4.57
CA PHE A 155 -10.38 -8.27 3.98
C PHE A 155 -10.50 -8.17 2.46
N GLY A 156 -9.56 -7.49 1.87
CA GLY A 156 -9.43 -7.37 0.43
C GLY A 156 -8.00 -7.71 0.05
N SER A 157 -7.78 -7.95 -1.22
CA SER A 157 -6.44 -7.96 -1.77
C SER A 157 -6.33 -6.81 -2.76
N TYR A 158 -6.29 -5.60 -2.23
CA TYR A 158 -6.15 -4.39 -3.02
C TYR A 158 -4.69 -4.08 -3.30
N TYR A 159 -4.46 -3.22 -4.28
CA TYR A 159 -3.11 -2.79 -4.66
C TYR A 159 -2.27 -2.23 -3.49
N ASN A 160 -2.89 -1.61 -2.49
CA ASN A 160 -2.23 -1.01 -1.33
C ASN A 160 -2.27 -1.86 -0.05
N THR A 161 -3.05 -2.94 -0.06
CA THR A 161 -3.14 -3.92 1.04
C THR A 161 -3.17 -5.35 0.48
N PRO A 162 -2.11 -5.76 -0.21
CA PRO A 162 -2.07 -7.05 -0.90
C PRO A 162 -2.02 -8.20 0.10
N ALA A 163 -2.94 -9.14 0.02
CA ALA A 163 -2.78 -10.42 0.72
C ALA A 163 -1.47 -11.07 0.26
N PHE A 164 -0.69 -11.65 1.17
CA PHE A 164 0.55 -12.33 0.83
C PHE A 164 0.62 -13.73 1.43
N VAL A 165 1.34 -14.62 0.78
CA VAL A 165 1.51 -16.01 1.21
C VAL A 165 2.96 -16.23 1.61
N LYS A 166 3.17 -16.80 2.80
CA LYS A 166 4.47 -17.19 3.33
C LYS A 166 4.33 -18.53 4.06
N ASP A 167 5.21 -19.47 3.79
CA ASP A 167 5.26 -20.78 4.48
C ASP A 167 3.89 -21.50 4.51
N SER A 168 3.17 -21.49 3.38
CA SER A 168 1.80 -22.00 3.25
C SER A 168 0.75 -21.31 4.13
N CYS A 169 1.07 -20.17 4.74
CA CYS A 169 0.12 -19.32 5.42
C CYS A 169 -0.23 -18.11 4.58
N LEU A 170 -1.51 -17.82 4.45
CA LEU A 170 -2.01 -16.58 3.90
C LEU A 170 -2.08 -15.53 5.01
N PHE A 171 -1.51 -14.37 4.76
CA PHE A 171 -1.57 -13.21 5.64
C PHE A 171 -2.51 -12.17 5.06
N MET A 172 -3.39 -11.66 5.91
CA MET A 172 -4.42 -10.69 5.52
C MET A 172 -4.50 -9.55 6.52
N GLU A 173 -4.77 -8.37 6.00
CA GLU A 173 -5.19 -7.24 6.81
C GLU A 173 -6.49 -7.55 7.52
N MET A 174 -6.55 -7.16 8.80
CA MET A 174 -7.74 -7.25 9.62
C MET A 174 -8.21 -5.84 9.93
N SER A 175 -9.11 -5.33 9.11
CA SER A 175 -9.69 -4.02 9.37
C SER A 175 -10.55 -4.06 10.62
N ALA A 176 -10.17 -3.31 11.63
CA ALA A 176 -10.79 -3.32 12.94
C ALA A 176 -12.11 -2.52 12.98
N HIS A 177 -12.99 -2.71 12.01
CA HIS A 177 -14.34 -2.16 12.05
C HIS A 177 -15.27 -2.97 12.92
N LYS A 178 -15.00 -2.99 14.23
CA LYS A 178 -16.09 -3.36 15.17
C LYS A 178 -17.00 -2.13 15.28
N PRO A 179 -18.30 -2.25 14.99
CA PRO A 179 -19.24 -1.13 15.02
C PRO A 179 -19.26 -0.33 16.33
N ASN A 180 -18.72 -0.91 17.41
CA ASN A 180 -18.71 -0.32 18.76
C ASN A 180 -17.29 -0.22 19.36
N MET A 181 -16.22 -0.32 18.55
CA MET A 181 -14.88 -0.25 19.09
C MET A 181 -14.54 1.18 19.50
N LYS A 182 -14.23 1.37 20.78
CA LYS A 182 -13.80 2.66 21.32
C LYS A 182 -12.37 2.93 20.86
N LYS A 183 -12.03 4.19 20.62
CA LYS A 183 -10.68 4.64 20.23
C LYS A 183 -9.58 4.07 21.11
N LYS A 184 -9.82 3.94 22.41
CA LYS A 184 -8.86 3.38 23.39
C LYS A 184 -8.49 1.91 23.13
N ASP A 185 -9.32 1.18 22.40
CA ASP A 185 -9.15 -0.25 22.18
C ASP A 185 -8.30 -0.55 20.91
N TRP A 186 -7.98 0.47 20.11
CA TRP A 186 -7.23 0.34 18.86
C TRP A 186 -5.81 -0.22 19.03
N PRO A 187 -4.99 0.27 19.99
CA PRO A 187 -3.64 -0.26 20.18
C PRO A 187 -3.58 -1.74 20.60
N GLU A 188 -4.70 -2.29 21.05
CA GLU A 188 -4.83 -3.70 21.43
C GLU A 188 -5.42 -4.55 20.30
N THR A 189 -5.71 -3.93 19.14
CA THR A 189 -6.29 -4.63 18.01
C THR A 189 -5.20 -5.13 17.08
N HIS A 190 -5.25 -6.43 16.78
CA HIS A 190 -4.39 -7.04 15.78
C HIS A 190 -4.65 -6.44 14.39
N MET A 191 -3.58 -6.06 13.69
CA MET A 191 -3.66 -5.55 12.33
C MET A 191 -3.74 -6.66 11.28
N PHE A 192 -3.25 -7.84 11.62
CA PHE A 192 -3.15 -8.96 10.70
C PHE A 192 -3.59 -10.27 11.34
N ALA A 193 -4.11 -11.16 10.49
CA ALA A 193 -4.25 -12.57 10.80
C ALA A 193 -3.58 -13.41 9.71
N SER A 194 -3.24 -14.64 10.05
CA SER A 194 -2.81 -15.65 9.09
C SER A 194 -3.74 -16.84 9.09
N GLN A 195 -3.92 -17.45 7.92
CA GLN A 195 -4.64 -18.70 7.76
C GLN A 195 -3.70 -19.75 7.11
N ASP A 196 -3.51 -20.87 7.76
CA ASP A 196 -2.79 -22.01 7.17
C ASP A 196 -3.62 -22.57 6.01
N LEU A 197 -3.09 -22.50 4.81
CA LEU A 197 -3.78 -22.94 3.58
C LEU A 197 -3.95 -24.47 3.50
N ARG A 198 -3.29 -25.26 4.34
CA ARG A 198 -3.41 -26.72 4.40
C ARG A 198 -4.49 -27.15 5.37
N THR A 199 -4.52 -26.55 6.57
CA THR A 199 -5.41 -26.94 7.67
C THR A 199 -6.66 -26.06 7.79
N GLY A 200 -6.57 -24.81 7.31
CA GLY A 200 -7.60 -23.78 7.50
C GLY A 200 -7.50 -23.07 8.86
N GLU A 201 -6.52 -23.44 9.72
CA GLU A 201 -6.33 -22.80 11.02
C GLU A 201 -6.01 -21.30 10.87
N VAL A 202 -6.69 -20.47 11.67
CA VAL A 202 -6.49 -19.03 11.70
C VAL A 202 -5.79 -18.62 12.98
N LYS A 203 -4.80 -17.73 12.88
CA LYS A 203 -4.04 -17.18 14.01
C LYS A 203 -3.93 -15.68 13.91
N TRP A 204 -4.06 -14.98 15.03
CA TRP A 204 -3.72 -13.58 15.14
C TRP A 204 -2.22 -13.37 15.04
N ILE A 205 -1.80 -12.39 14.26
CA ILE A 205 -0.41 -11.95 14.22
C ILE A 205 -0.23 -10.86 15.29
N PRO A 206 0.82 -10.92 16.15
CA PRO A 206 1.02 -9.98 17.24
C PRO A 206 1.57 -8.64 16.76
N ILE A 207 0.94 -8.07 15.76
CA ILE A 207 1.19 -6.73 15.23
C ILE A 207 -0.04 -5.88 15.52
N PHE A 208 0.16 -4.78 16.22
CA PHE A 208 -0.89 -3.92 16.72
C PHE A 208 -0.77 -2.51 16.13
N TYR A 209 -1.85 -1.76 16.19
CA TYR A 209 -1.83 -0.35 15.83
C TYR A 209 -0.86 0.44 16.73
N PRO A 210 -0.17 1.47 16.19
CA PRO A 210 0.73 2.30 16.98
C PRO A 210 0.01 2.93 18.16
N PRO A 211 0.66 3.05 19.35
CA PRO A 211 0.07 3.68 20.54
C PRO A 211 -0.43 5.10 20.33
N ILE A 212 0.14 5.84 19.39
CA ILE A 212 -0.27 7.20 19.02
C ILE A 212 -1.75 7.27 18.61
N PHE A 213 -2.32 6.20 18.05
CA PHE A 213 -3.73 6.15 17.70
C PHE A 213 -4.66 6.11 18.93
N LYS A 214 -4.14 5.76 20.12
CA LYS A 214 -4.90 5.74 21.36
C LYS A 214 -5.16 7.15 21.90
N GLU A 215 -4.17 8.03 21.81
CA GLU A 215 -4.15 9.31 22.51
C GLU A 215 -4.52 10.50 21.62
N GLU A 216 -4.07 10.51 20.39
CA GLU A 216 -4.13 11.69 19.50
C GLU A 216 -5.05 11.50 18.29
N TYR A 217 -5.78 10.39 18.23
CA TYR A 217 -6.51 10.04 17.01
C TYR A 217 -7.84 10.79 16.89
N ASP A 218 -7.92 11.65 15.90
CA ASP A 218 -9.18 12.20 15.41
C ASP A 218 -9.82 11.23 14.43
N ASN A 219 -11.09 10.90 14.65
CA ASN A 219 -11.85 9.98 13.81
C ASN A 219 -12.18 10.58 12.43
N ILE A 220 -11.17 11.11 11.75
CA ILE A 220 -11.30 11.42 10.34
C ILE A 220 -11.36 10.09 9.63
N ALA A 221 -12.48 9.83 8.96
CA ALA A 221 -12.69 8.60 8.22
C ALA A 221 -11.47 8.28 7.34
N GLY A 222 -10.81 7.15 7.60
CA GLY A 222 -9.58 6.73 6.92
C GLY A 222 -8.26 7.13 7.57
N GLY A 223 -8.23 7.88 8.67
CA GLY A 223 -6.96 8.26 9.33
C GLY A 223 -6.20 7.09 9.94
N TYR A 224 -6.87 6.00 10.27
CA TYR A 224 -6.31 4.74 10.72
C TYR A 224 -6.02 3.76 9.57
N GLY A 225 -6.34 4.14 8.35
CA GLY A 225 -5.99 3.33 7.20
C GLY A 225 -4.47 3.20 7.08
N PHE A 226 -4.04 2.08 6.58
CA PHE A 226 -2.65 1.81 6.31
C PHE A 226 -2.51 1.08 4.98
N SER A 227 -1.32 1.10 4.45
CA SER A 227 -0.89 0.30 3.32
C SER A 227 0.30 -0.54 3.74
N TYR A 228 0.53 -1.63 3.05
CA TYR A 228 1.71 -2.45 3.29
C TYR A 228 2.16 -3.16 2.03
N ASP A 229 3.42 -3.60 2.06
CA ASP A 229 3.96 -4.53 1.09
C ASP A 229 4.89 -5.53 1.77
N TYR A 230 5.03 -6.70 1.17
CA TYR A 230 5.85 -7.78 1.69
C TYR A 230 7.05 -8.05 0.76
N ASN A 231 8.24 -7.79 1.30
CA ASN A 231 9.50 -8.12 0.64
C ASN A 231 9.85 -9.59 0.87
N TYR A 232 9.58 -10.43 -0.11
CA TYR A 232 9.84 -11.87 -0.05
C TYR A 232 11.34 -12.21 0.05
N LYS A 233 12.22 -11.35 -0.49
CA LYS A 233 13.67 -11.58 -0.46
C LYS A 233 14.24 -11.45 0.95
N GLU A 234 13.83 -10.41 1.66
CA GLU A 234 14.28 -10.09 3.02
C GLU A 234 13.33 -10.63 4.10
N ASN A 235 12.24 -11.28 3.68
CA ASN A 235 11.21 -11.79 4.59
C ASN A 235 10.59 -10.69 5.48
N ARG A 236 10.35 -9.51 4.91
CA ARG A 236 10.08 -8.26 5.60
C ARG A 236 8.71 -7.68 5.26
N LEU A 237 7.91 -7.40 6.28
CA LEU A 237 6.67 -6.64 6.16
C LEU A 237 6.94 -5.16 6.45
N VAL A 238 6.50 -4.30 5.55
CA VAL A 238 6.60 -2.84 5.68
C VAL A 238 5.22 -2.23 5.62
N CYS A 239 4.81 -1.49 6.66
CA CYS A 239 3.52 -0.84 6.74
C CYS A 239 3.69 0.68 6.83
N GLY A 240 2.88 1.41 6.07
CA GLY A 240 2.76 2.86 6.10
C GLY A 240 1.34 3.28 6.48
N PHE A 241 1.20 4.09 7.52
CA PHE A 241 -0.11 4.60 7.95
C PHE A 241 -0.46 5.89 7.21
N PHE A 242 -1.76 6.09 6.91
CA PHE A 242 -2.21 7.24 6.13
C PHE A 242 -1.95 8.58 6.82
N GLY A 243 -2.09 8.62 8.13
CA GLY A 243 -1.93 9.82 8.94
C GLY A 243 -0.64 9.87 9.77
N TYR A 244 0.40 9.09 9.45
CA TYR A 244 1.60 9.01 10.27
C TYR A 244 2.88 9.02 9.43
N ASP A 245 3.85 9.84 9.86
CA ASP A 245 5.10 10.04 9.12
C ASP A 245 6.01 8.79 9.10
N SER A 246 5.90 7.92 10.10
CA SER A 246 6.78 6.76 10.22
C SER A 246 6.24 5.51 9.53
N LEU A 247 7.17 4.66 9.09
CA LEU A 247 6.92 3.30 8.64
C LEU A 247 7.14 2.33 9.80
N MET A 248 6.30 1.30 9.85
CA MET A 248 6.44 0.14 10.72
C MET A 248 7.06 -1.00 9.91
N VAL A 249 8.13 -1.59 10.41
CA VAL A 249 8.89 -2.64 9.74
C VAL A 249 9.11 -3.83 10.67
N THR A 250 8.91 -5.04 10.16
CA THR A 250 9.18 -6.28 10.89
C THR A 250 9.70 -7.38 9.95
N ASP A 251 10.70 -8.12 10.38
CA ASP A 251 11.28 -9.25 9.62
C ASP A 251 10.74 -10.60 10.12
N ASP A 252 10.13 -10.63 11.31
CA ASP A 252 9.66 -11.84 11.97
C ASP A 252 8.18 -11.81 12.38
N LEU A 253 7.46 -10.76 11.98
CA LEU A 253 6.04 -10.53 12.31
C LEU A 253 5.77 -10.39 13.82
N LYS A 254 6.78 -10.02 14.62
CA LYS A 254 6.70 -9.84 16.08
C LYS A 254 7.41 -8.60 16.56
N HIS A 255 8.70 -8.45 16.20
CA HIS A 255 9.52 -7.32 16.62
C HIS A 255 9.41 -6.19 15.62
N ILE A 256 8.97 -5.04 16.09
CA ILE A 256 8.68 -3.87 15.25
C ILE A 256 9.78 -2.83 15.39
N ARG A 257 10.23 -2.32 14.26
CA ARG A 257 11.12 -1.15 14.13
C ARG A 257 10.38 -0.02 13.44
N TRP A 258 10.71 1.21 13.81
CA TRP A 258 10.09 2.40 13.25
C TRP A 258 11.11 3.24 12.52
N TYR A 259 10.77 3.68 11.31
CA TYR A 259 11.62 4.50 10.46
C TYR A 259 10.88 5.75 10.02
N ASN A 260 11.54 6.91 10.12
CA ASN A 260 10.98 8.16 9.67
C ASN A 260 11.01 8.23 8.14
N ALA A 261 9.83 8.30 7.52
CA ALA A 261 9.66 8.41 6.07
C ALA A 261 8.76 9.60 5.71
N LYS A 262 8.98 10.74 6.39
CA LYS A 262 8.21 11.97 6.22
C LYS A 262 8.47 12.60 4.86
N SER A 263 7.39 12.95 4.14
CA SER A 263 7.45 13.77 2.95
C SER A 263 7.98 15.19 3.27
N ARG A 264 8.85 15.71 2.40
CA ARG A 264 9.31 17.11 2.51
C ARG A 264 8.23 18.12 2.16
N TYR A 265 7.22 17.72 1.41
CA TYR A 265 6.13 18.57 0.96
C TYR A 265 4.95 18.62 1.94
N LEU A 266 4.92 17.73 2.94
CA LEU A 266 3.87 17.69 3.94
C LEU A 266 4.35 18.26 5.28
N LYS A 267 3.47 19.02 5.94
CA LYS A 267 3.64 19.32 7.37
C LYS A 267 3.65 17.98 8.11
N SER A 268 4.24 17.97 9.33
CA SER A 268 4.25 16.76 10.14
C SER A 268 2.85 16.17 10.26
N MET A 269 2.71 14.91 9.88
CA MET A 269 1.47 14.16 9.98
C MET A 269 1.44 13.53 11.36
N LYS A 270 0.60 14.10 12.22
CA LYS A 270 0.22 13.51 13.50
C LYS A 270 -1.29 13.44 13.54
N PRO A 271 -1.87 12.34 14.02
CA PRO A 271 -3.29 12.32 14.33
C PRO A 271 -3.61 13.49 15.27
N LYS A 272 -4.66 14.24 14.97
CA LYS A 272 -5.10 15.35 15.81
C LYS A 272 -6.32 14.93 16.60
N LEU A 273 -6.38 15.31 17.87
CA LEU A 273 -7.62 15.29 18.62
C LEU A 273 -8.60 16.26 17.99
N GLY A 274 -9.78 15.79 17.67
CA GLY A 274 -10.86 16.60 17.13
C GLY A 274 -12.22 15.96 17.39
N ASN A 275 -13.28 16.75 17.29
CA ASN A 275 -14.63 16.23 17.35
C ASN A 275 -14.89 15.31 16.16
N SER A 276 -15.53 14.19 16.40
CA SER A 276 -15.94 13.27 15.32
C SER A 276 -16.80 14.04 14.32
N MET A 277 -16.30 14.19 13.11
CA MET A 277 -17.12 14.68 11.99
C MET A 277 -17.92 13.51 11.44
N GLU A 278 -19.17 13.74 11.15
CA GLU A 278 -20.08 12.74 10.59
C GLU A 278 -20.64 13.19 9.24
N GLY A 279 -21.16 12.24 8.48
CA GLY A 279 -21.84 12.52 7.22
C GLY A 279 -20.91 13.08 6.13
N ILE A 280 -21.47 13.93 5.27
CA ILE A 280 -20.79 14.49 4.11
C ILE A 280 -19.54 15.30 4.46
N ASN A 281 -19.55 16.02 5.59
CA ASN A 281 -18.41 16.82 6.03
C ASN A 281 -17.19 15.95 6.37
N ALA A 282 -17.40 14.76 6.93
CA ALA A 282 -16.32 13.80 7.17
C ALA A 282 -15.71 13.32 5.84
N ILE A 283 -16.54 13.06 4.84
CA ILE A 283 -16.10 12.63 3.51
C ILE A 283 -15.30 13.75 2.83
N ILE A 284 -15.81 14.99 2.85
CA ILE A 284 -15.10 16.16 2.31
C ILE A 284 -13.73 16.30 2.99
N LYS A 285 -13.71 16.24 4.33
CA LYS A 285 -12.46 16.34 5.10
C LYS A 285 -11.47 15.25 4.75
N LEU A 286 -11.94 14.02 4.57
CA LEU A 286 -11.11 12.90 4.11
C LEU A 286 -10.50 13.16 2.74
N ARG A 287 -11.27 13.73 1.80
CA ARG A 287 -10.79 14.04 0.45
C ARG A 287 -9.78 15.18 0.44
N GLU A 288 -9.99 16.19 1.28
CA GLU A 288 -9.11 17.37 1.35
C GLU A 288 -7.83 17.15 2.17
N THR A 289 -7.85 16.20 3.11
CA THR A 289 -6.71 15.96 4.00
C THR A 289 -5.55 15.31 3.24
N PRO A 290 -4.31 15.79 3.41
CA PRO A 290 -3.13 15.11 2.91
C PRO A 290 -2.97 13.78 3.64
N LYS A 291 -2.41 12.77 2.98
CA LYS A 291 -2.16 11.46 3.57
C LYS A 291 -1.10 10.68 2.81
N TYR A 292 -0.50 9.71 3.48
CA TYR A 292 0.27 8.67 2.81
C TYR A 292 -0.69 7.58 2.35
N TRP A 293 -0.60 7.20 1.08
CA TRP A 293 -1.60 6.28 0.52
C TRP A 293 -1.07 4.88 0.26
N HIS A 294 0.14 4.76 -0.24
CA HIS A 294 0.65 3.50 -0.75
C HIS A 294 2.13 3.34 -0.41
N ILE A 295 2.55 2.13 -0.06
CA ILE A 295 3.94 1.69 0.02
C ILE A 295 4.14 0.53 -0.92
N MET A 296 5.22 0.52 -1.71
CA MET A 296 5.56 -0.56 -2.66
C MET A 296 7.03 -0.91 -2.53
N TYR A 297 7.35 -2.19 -2.54
CA TYR A 297 8.71 -2.68 -2.64
C TYR A 297 9.11 -2.90 -4.10
N ASP A 298 10.26 -2.36 -4.48
CA ASP A 298 10.87 -2.59 -5.77
C ASP A 298 11.95 -3.67 -5.65
N LYS A 299 11.57 -4.90 -6.02
CA LYS A 299 12.45 -6.07 -5.96
C LYS A 299 13.67 -5.99 -6.90
N TYR A 300 13.59 -5.17 -7.97
CA TYR A 300 14.63 -5.05 -8.98
C TYR A 300 15.72 -4.05 -8.58
N ARG A 301 15.33 -2.96 -7.88
CA ARG A 301 16.21 -1.87 -7.46
C ARG A 301 16.48 -1.84 -5.96
N ASN A 302 15.81 -2.75 -5.21
CA ASN A 302 15.91 -2.89 -3.75
C ASN A 302 15.64 -1.56 -3.01
N VAL A 303 14.53 -0.91 -3.39
CA VAL A 303 14.05 0.34 -2.80
C VAL A 303 12.57 0.23 -2.46
N TYR A 304 12.07 1.18 -1.68
CA TYR A 304 10.64 1.32 -1.41
C TYR A 304 10.13 2.66 -1.95
N TYR A 305 8.93 2.65 -2.52
CA TYR A 305 8.21 3.85 -2.94
C TYR A 305 7.06 4.10 -1.98
N ARG A 306 7.02 5.29 -1.37
CA ARG A 306 5.92 5.74 -0.53
C ARG A 306 5.22 6.90 -1.19
N PHE A 307 3.92 6.75 -1.48
CA PHE A 307 3.11 7.77 -2.11
C PHE A 307 2.51 8.69 -1.05
N ALA A 308 2.63 10.00 -1.25
CA ALA A 308 2.10 11.03 -0.37
C ALA A 308 1.18 11.97 -1.17
N GLU A 309 -0.09 12.04 -0.78
CA GLU A 309 -1.08 12.96 -1.35
C GLU A 309 -0.91 14.36 -0.77
N MET A 310 -0.92 15.37 -1.64
CA MET A 310 -0.87 16.76 -1.22
C MET A 310 -2.22 17.23 -0.65
N PRO A 311 -2.22 18.30 0.17
CA PRO A 311 -3.47 18.95 0.55
C PRO A 311 -4.26 19.35 -0.71
N TYR A 312 -5.57 19.15 -0.67
CA TYR A 312 -6.47 19.46 -1.76
C TYR A 312 -7.69 20.20 -1.24
N LYS A 313 -8.32 21.01 -2.06
CA LYS A 313 -9.62 21.61 -1.77
C LYS A 313 -10.58 21.24 -2.89
N LEU A 314 -11.66 20.55 -2.53
CA LEU A 314 -12.69 20.16 -3.47
C LEU A 314 -13.28 21.41 -4.14
N ALA A 315 -13.36 21.39 -5.46
CA ALA A 315 -14.06 22.42 -6.20
C ALA A 315 -15.59 22.31 -5.98
N PRO A 316 -16.35 23.40 -6.13
CA PRO A 316 -17.80 23.39 -5.88
C PRO A 316 -18.59 22.39 -6.74
N ASN A 317 -18.04 22.00 -7.89
CA ASN A 317 -18.64 21.05 -8.84
C ASN A 317 -18.07 19.62 -8.69
N GLU A 318 -17.15 19.38 -7.76
CA GLU A 318 -16.63 18.04 -7.49
C GLU A 318 -17.50 17.32 -6.45
N SER A 319 -17.85 16.08 -6.74
CA SER A 319 -18.54 15.21 -5.80
C SER A 319 -17.58 14.75 -4.70
N PRO A 320 -17.91 14.89 -3.41
CA PRO A 320 -17.07 14.37 -2.33
C PRO A 320 -17.05 12.83 -2.28
N TYR A 321 -17.97 12.17 -2.96
CA TYR A 321 -18.01 10.71 -3.05
C TYR A 321 -17.02 10.16 -4.06
N ASP A 322 -16.59 10.98 -5.01
CA ASP A 322 -15.60 10.61 -6.02
C ASP A 322 -14.17 10.87 -5.52
N GLU A 323 -13.20 10.20 -6.14
CA GLU A 323 -11.80 10.50 -5.89
C GLU A 323 -11.43 11.85 -6.54
N PRO A 324 -10.74 12.74 -5.79
CA PRO A 324 -10.29 14.02 -6.33
C PRO A 324 -9.32 13.83 -7.51
N LYS A 325 -9.72 14.23 -8.71
CA LYS A 325 -8.94 14.01 -9.94
C LYS A 325 -7.79 15.01 -10.07
N GLY A 326 -7.94 16.19 -9.47
CA GLY A 326 -6.94 17.27 -9.50
C GLY A 326 -5.85 17.18 -8.45
N LYS A 327 -5.88 16.18 -7.57
CA LYS A 327 -4.99 16.07 -6.41
C LYS A 327 -3.55 15.74 -6.84
N GLU A 328 -2.61 16.59 -6.42
CA GLU A 328 -1.19 16.34 -6.61
C GLU A 328 -0.69 15.29 -5.59
N PHE A 329 0.41 14.64 -5.92
CA PHE A 329 1.06 13.69 -5.01
C PHE A 329 2.59 13.75 -5.18
N SER A 330 3.30 13.13 -4.26
CA SER A 330 4.73 12.84 -4.40
C SER A 330 5.01 11.37 -4.17
N VAL A 331 6.17 10.93 -4.67
CA VAL A 331 6.71 9.61 -4.40
C VAL A 331 8.04 9.76 -3.70
N ILE A 332 8.10 9.29 -2.46
CA ILE A 332 9.30 9.20 -1.65
C ILE A 332 10.00 7.91 -2.04
N VAL A 333 11.30 7.98 -2.34
CA VAL A 333 12.16 6.82 -2.59
C VAL A 333 13.00 6.57 -1.34
N LEU A 334 12.86 5.36 -0.78
CA LEU A 334 13.64 4.92 0.37
C LEU A 334 14.57 3.77 -0.07
N ASN A 335 15.80 3.77 0.44
CA ASN A 335 16.73 2.65 0.25
C ASN A 335 16.30 1.43 1.13
N ALA A 336 17.07 0.35 1.05
CA ALA A 336 16.80 -0.88 1.81
C ALA A 336 16.87 -0.71 3.34
N ASP A 337 17.55 0.34 3.81
CA ASP A 337 17.68 0.71 5.22
C ASP A 337 16.63 1.74 5.67
N PHE A 338 15.66 2.04 4.79
CA PHE A 338 14.59 3.01 5.00
C PHE A 338 15.05 4.46 5.14
N GLU A 339 16.22 4.80 4.62
CA GLU A 339 16.65 6.18 4.47
C GLU A 339 16.01 6.79 3.23
N ILE A 340 15.49 8.02 3.36
CA ILE A 340 14.94 8.75 2.21
C ILE A 340 16.10 9.21 1.35
N ILE A 341 16.20 8.67 0.14
CA ILE A 341 17.21 9.04 -0.85
C ILE A 341 16.68 10.02 -1.91
N GLY A 342 15.36 10.17 -2.02
CA GLY A 342 14.75 11.14 -2.93
C GLY A 342 13.27 11.27 -2.74
N GLU A 343 12.69 12.35 -3.29
CA GLU A 343 11.27 12.55 -3.38
C GLU A 343 10.93 13.40 -4.61
N THR A 344 10.04 12.87 -5.46
CA THR A 344 9.59 13.52 -6.69
C THR A 344 8.12 13.87 -6.59
N ARG A 345 7.76 15.14 -6.90
CA ARG A 345 6.37 15.63 -6.92
C ARG A 345 5.78 15.47 -8.32
N PHE A 346 4.52 15.10 -8.38
CA PHE A 346 3.76 14.85 -9.59
C PHE A 346 2.56 15.80 -9.67
N PRO A 347 2.26 16.33 -10.86
CA PRO A 347 1.12 17.22 -11.06
C PRO A 347 -0.21 16.46 -10.86
N GLY A 348 -1.20 17.16 -10.38
CA GLY A 348 -2.58 16.71 -10.42
C GLY A 348 -3.10 16.59 -11.86
N LYS A 349 -4.22 15.94 -12.03
CA LYS A 349 -4.96 15.78 -13.31
C LYS A 349 -4.27 14.90 -14.37
N LYS A 350 -3.01 14.57 -14.25
CA LYS A 350 -2.30 13.74 -15.24
C LYS A 350 -2.32 12.26 -14.87
N TYR A 351 -1.98 11.96 -13.64
CA TYR A 351 -1.75 10.57 -13.21
C TYR A 351 -2.87 10.07 -12.28
N PHE A 352 -3.16 8.78 -12.39
CA PHE A 352 -3.99 8.06 -11.43
C PHE A 352 -3.08 7.10 -10.63
N TYR A 353 -2.38 7.62 -9.62
CA TYR A 353 -1.33 6.92 -8.86
C TYR A 353 -1.83 5.69 -8.10
N LYS A 354 -3.14 5.53 -7.88
CA LYS A 354 -3.74 4.34 -7.28
C LYS A 354 -3.63 3.11 -8.19
N MET A 355 -3.35 3.33 -9.46
CA MET A 355 -2.96 2.29 -10.40
C MET A 355 -1.49 2.45 -10.72
N SER A 356 -0.64 1.82 -9.89
CA SER A 356 0.81 1.79 -10.06
C SER A 356 1.31 0.39 -9.84
N PHE A 357 2.40 0.05 -10.48
CA PHE A 357 3.10 -1.21 -10.27
C PHE A 357 4.61 -1.07 -10.52
N VAL A 358 5.38 -1.98 -9.96
CA VAL A 358 6.82 -2.08 -10.18
C VAL A 358 7.07 -3.13 -11.26
N GLY A 359 7.77 -2.74 -12.32
CA GLY A 359 8.26 -3.64 -13.36
C GLY A 359 9.79 -3.65 -13.44
N LYS A 360 10.35 -4.54 -14.26
CA LYS A 360 11.82 -4.65 -14.47
C LYS A 360 12.46 -3.32 -14.83
N GLU A 361 11.79 -2.48 -15.57
CA GLU A 361 12.37 -1.24 -16.05
C GLU A 361 12.19 -0.05 -15.12
N GLY A 362 11.18 -0.03 -14.26
CA GLY A 362 10.91 1.10 -13.37
C GLY A 362 9.61 0.99 -12.58
N LEU A 363 9.25 2.12 -11.98
CA LEU A 363 7.94 2.35 -11.40
C LEU A 363 6.98 2.82 -12.49
N TYR A 364 5.88 2.10 -12.67
CA TYR A 364 4.83 2.47 -13.61
C TYR A 364 3.67 3.12 -12.89
N ILE A 365 3.28 4.31 -13.34
CA ILE A 365 2.14 5.07 -12.79
C ILE A 365 1.15 5.33 -13.92
N SER A 366 -0.13 4.99 -13.69
CA SER A 366 -1.17 5.14 -14.71
C SER A 366 -1.43 6.60 -15.07
N GLU A 367 -1.65 6.86 -16.36
CA GLU A 367 -2.13 8.13 -16.89
C GLU A 367 -3.67 8.16 -17.09
N ASN A 368 -4.39 7.11 -16.67
CA ASN A 368 -5.84 7.03 -16.79
C ASN A 368 -6.57 7.88 -15.74
N ASN A 369 -6.20 9.14 -15.64
CA ASN A 369 -6.92 10.17 -14.90
C ASN A 369 -7.94 10.85 -15.81
N LEU A 370 -9.19 10.90 -15.40
CA LEU A 370 -10.29 11.48 -16.22
C LEU A 370 -10.12 12.98 -16.53
N GLU A 371 -9.28 13.69 -15.79
CA GLU A 371 -8.93 15.08 -16.06
C GLU A 371 -7.68 15.23 -16.95
N ASN A 372 -7.04 14.12 -17.33
CA ASN A 372 -5.91 14.15 -18.25
C ASN A 372 -6.43 14.48 -19.67
N PRO A 373 -5.95 15.56 -20.32
CA PRO A 373 -6.37 15.89 -21.70
C PRO A 373 -6.08 14.79 -22.72
N GLN A 374 -5.17 13.85 -22.39
CA GLN A 374 -4.80 12.71 -23.24
C GLN A 374 -5.51 11.42 -22.82
N PHE A 375 -6.48 11.51 -21.91
CA PHE A 375 -7.23 10.34 -21.48
C PHE A 375 -7.98 9.69 -22.65
N ASP A 376 -7.84 8.38 -22.77
CA ASP A 376 -8.53 7.56 -23.77
C ASP A 376 -9.05 6.31 -23.04
N GLU A 377 -10.38 6.18 -22.96
CA GLU A 377 -11.02 5.04 -22.26
C GLU A 377 -10.75 3.68 -22.92
N ASN A 378 -10.28 3.68 -24.17
CA ASN A 378 -9.91 2.49 -24.92
C ASN A 378 -8.45 2.09 -24.74
N LYS A 379 -7.75 2.74 -23.83
CA LYS A 379 -6.34 2.43 -23.52
C LYS A 379 -6.08 2.41 -22.02
N LEU A 380 -5.27 1.45 -21.60
CA LEU A 380 -4.65 1.46 -20.29
C LEU A 380 -3.21 1.95 -20.46
N VAL A 381 -2.94 3.17 -19.98
CA VAL A 381 -1.66 3.87 -20.20
C VAL A 381 -0.91 4.07 -18.91
N PHE A 382 0.39 3.76 -18.92
CA PHE A 382 1.31 3.99 -17.82
C PHE A 382 2.54 4.75 -18.30
N THR A 383 3.04 5.69 -17.48
CA THR A 383 4.40 6.22 -17.61
C THR A 383 5.34 5.38 -16.76
N CYS A 384 6.44 4.91 -17.36
CA CYS A 384 7.55 4.27 -16.67
C CYS A 384 8.51 5.34 -16.14
N PHE A 385 8.77 5.32 -14.83
CA PHE A 385 9.71 6.19 -14.15
C PHE A 385 10.95 5.41 -13.72
N LYS A 386 12.12 5.93 -14.07
CA LYS A 386 13.41 5.42 -13.60
C LYS A 386 13.96 6.28 -12.49
N ILE A 387 14.63 5.64 -11.54
CA ILE A 387 15.45 6.33 -10.55
C ILE A 387 16.71 6.81 -11.25
N LYS A 388 16.93 8.13 -11.24
CA LYS A 388 18.16 8.76 -11.72
C LYS A 388 18.79 9.61 -10.62
N LYS A 389 20.10 9.86 -10.72
CA LYS A 389 20.78 10.78 -9.82
C LYS A 389 20.15 12.16 -9.98
N ALA A 390 19.80 12.78 -8.86
CA ALA A 390 19.23 14.13 -8.90
C ALA A 390 20.26 15.12 -9.50
N SER A 391 19.80 15.99 -10.38
CA SER A 391 20.66 17.06 -10.88
C SER A 391 20.99 17.99 -9.72
N PRO A 392 22.25 18.40 -9.51
CA PRO A 392 22.56 19.46 -8.57
C PRO A 392 21.76 20.69 -8.98
N ASN A 393 21.01 21.26 -8.06
CA ASN A 393 19.99 22.30 -8.21
C ASN A 393 20.21 23.24 -9.42
N LYS A 394 19.18 23.28 -10.29
CA LYS A 394 18.95 24.43 -11.17
C LYS A 394 18.32 25.56 -10.39
#